data_d8a21a849030eb28efa0eb8c83c02fa5
#
_entry.id   d8a21a849030eb28efa0eb8c83c02fa5
#
_cell.length_a   1.000
_cell.length_b   1.000
_cell.length_c   1.000
_cell.angle_alpha   90.00
_cell.angle_beta   90.00
_cell.angle_gamma   90.00
#
_symmetry.space_group_name_H-M   'P 1'
#
loop_
_entity.id
_entity.type
_entity.pdbx_description
1 polymer ?
#
loop_
_entity_poly.entity_id
_entity_poly.type
_entity_poly.pdbx_seq_one_letter_code
_entity_poly.pdbx_strand_id
1 'polypeptide(L)'
;MRWTLLAASAAIAATLWLPAEAAQPTPPAAAAGDPITFEQYRDWRLAFIERRQGELARQLAAADLPAPRKARLERVKSYYDWLAGLPAADRDRRFHERFDRIDANHDGQIDPAERTAWRDKQRAFYHRDGGTRQPAEAATH
;
A
#
# COMPACT_ATOMS: atom_id res chain seq x y z
N MET A 1 -40.80 -32.56 -53.14
CA MET A 1 -40.56 -32.60 -51.69
C MET A 1 -39.34 -31.68 -51.38
N ARG A 2 -39.63 -30.50 -50.88
CA ARG A 2 -38.58 -29.44 -50.62
C ARG A 2 -38.48 -29.30 -49.11
N TRP A 3 -37.33 -29.65 -48.54
CA TRP A 3 -37.05 -29.49 -47.15
C TRP A 3 -36.29 -28.15 -46.95
N THR A 4 -36.94 -27.20 -46.33
CA THR A 4 -36.33 -25.94 -45.89
C THR A 4 -35.77 -26.11 -44.50
N LEU A 5 -34.44 -26.09 -44.37
CA LEU A 5 -33.73 -26.05 -43.09
C LEU A 5 -33.75 -24.59 -42.59
N LEU A 6 -34.45 -24.39 -41.48
CA LEU A 6 -34.39 -23.18 -40.69
C LEU A 6 -33.14 -23.23 -39.80
N ALA A 7 -32.16 -22.38 -40.13
CA ALA A 7 -31.00 -22.16 -39.28
C ALA A 7 -31.39 -21.18 -38.15
N ALA A 8 -31.49 -21.68 -36.93
CA ALA A 8 -31.61 -20.83 -35.73
C ALA A 8 -30.26 -20.28 -35.33
N SER A 9 -30.02 -18.97 -35.59
CA SER A 9 -28.85 -18.28 -35.08
C SER A 9 -29.04 -17.94 -33.61
N ALA A 10 -28.35 -18.66 -32.71
CA ALA A 10 -28.26 -18.33 -31.32
C ALA A 10 -27.22 -17.20 -31.15
N ALA A 11 -27.67 -15.98 -30.93
CA ALA A 11 -26.83 -14.88 -30.53
C ALA A 11 -26.40 -15.08 -29.07
N ILE A 12 -25.16 -15.48 -28.87
CA ILE A 12 -24.53 -15.49 -27.54
C ILE A 12 -24.17 -14.06 -27.19
N ALA A 13 -24.99 -13.42 -26.36
CA ALA A 13 -24.65 -12.16 -25.75
C ALA A 13 -23.55 -12.41 -24.70
N ALA A 14 -22.29 -12.22 -25.10
CA ALA A 14 -21.19 -12.17 -24.17
C ALA A 14 -21.32 -10.89 -23.35
N THR A 15 -21.96 -10.97 -22.19
CA THR A 15 -21.89 -9.94 -21.17
C THR A 15 -20.45 -9.90 -20.67
N LEU A 16 -19.69 -8.93 -21.17
CA LEU A 16 -18.40 -8.54 -20.62
C LEU A 16 -18.63 -8.08 -19.18
N TRP A 17 -18.40 -9.01 -18.25
CA TRP A 17 -18.27 -8.72 -16.85
C TRP A 17 -16.93 -7.97 -16.70
N LEU A 18 -16.97 -6.66 -16.80
CA LEU A 18 -15.87 -5.82 -16.33
C LEU A 18 -15.75 -6.10 -14.83
N PRO A 19 -14.59 -6.59 -14.33
CA PRO A 19 -14.37 -6.60 -12.90
C PRO A 19 -14.56 -5.16 -12.45
N ALA A 20 -15.49 -4.95 -11.52
CA ALA A 20 -15.58 -3.69 -10.80
C ALA A 20 -14.18 -3.46 -10.23
N GLU A 21 -13.43 -2.59 -10.90
CA GLU A 21 -12.15 -2.08 -10.40
C GLU A 21 -12.46 -1.59 -8.99
N ALA A 22 -12.01 -2.38 -8.01
CA ALA A 22 -12.22 -2.06 -6.62
C ALA A 22 -11.66 -0.65 -6.46
N ALA A 23 -12.56 0.32 -6.32
CA ALA A 23 -12.21 1.71 -6.16
C ALA A 23 -11.18 1.74 -5.04
N GLN A 24 -9.92 1.95 -5.41
CA GLN A 24 -8.87 2.12 -4.40
C GLN A 24 -9.38 3.26 -3.53
N PRO A 25 -9.45 3.08 -2.19
CA PRO A 25 -9.86 4.18 -1.35
C PRO A 25 -8.89 5.32 -1.67
N THR A 26 -9.40 6.26 -2.45
CA THR A 26 -8.72 7.52 -2.69
C THR A 26 -8.46 8.06 -1.29
N PRO A 27 -7.22 8.44 -0.93
CA PRO A 27 -7.01 9.21 0.29
C PRO A 27 -8.08 10.30 0.26
N PRO A 28 -8.79 10.58 1.40
CA PRO A 28 -9.86 11.56 1.42
C PRO A 28 -9.35 12.72 0.59
N ALA A 29 -10.15 13.16 -0.36
CA ALA A 29 -9.74 14.13 -1.35
C ALA A 29 -9.46 15.47 -0.68
N ALA A 30 -8.40 15.50 0.09
CA ALA A 30 -7.53 16.63 0.13
C ALA A 30 -7.09 16.76 -1.33
N ALA A 31 -7.65 17.72 -2.07
CA ALA A 31 -7.13 18.09 -3.37
C ALA A 31 -5.62 18.07 -3.23
N ALA A 32 -4.84 17.66 -4.22
CA ALA A 32 -3.40 17.34 -4.07
C ALA A 32 -2.56 18.46 -3.44
N GLY A 33 -3.18 19.53 -2.96
CA GLY A 33 -2.65 20.71 -2.31
C GLY A 33 -3.17 21.02 -0.92
N ASP A 34 -4.20 20.37 -0.39
CA ASP A 34 -4.76 20.78 0.92
C ASP A 34 -3.97 20.18 2.09
N PRO A 35 -3.82 20.94 3.20
CA PRO A 35 -3.31 20.41 4.46
C PRO A 35 -4.21 19.28 4.98
N ILE A 36 -3.64 18.30 5.69
CA ILE A 36 -4.38 17.19 6.31
C ILE A 36 -4.28 17.25 7.82
N THR A 37 -5.42 17.12 8.50
CA THR A 37 -5.47 17.05 9.96
C THR A 37 -5.02 15.69 10.48
N PHE A 38 -4.81 15.58 11.80
CA PHE A 38 -4.47 14.30 12.41
C PHE A 38 -5.58 13.24 12.19
N GLU A 39 -6.85 13.59 12.29
CA GLU A 39 -7.95 12.66 12.07
C GLU A 39 -7.93 12.08 10.65
N GLN A 40 -7.76 12.92 9.65
CA GLN A 40 -7.63 12.50 8.25
C GLN A 40 -6.41 11.60 8.03
N TYR A 41 -5.28 11.95 8.66
CA TYR A 41 -4.07 11.14 8.62
C TYR A 41 -4.28 9.79 9.29
N ARG A 42 -4.91 9.74 10.48
CA ARG A 42 -5.24 8.51 11.21
C ARG A 42 -6.12 7.58 10.37
N ASP A 43 -7.19 8.09 9.81
CA ASP A 43 -8.15 7.32 9.01
C ASP A 43 -7.48 6.76 7.74
N TRP A 44 -6.67 7.57 7.07
CA TRP A 44 -5.84 7.11 5.96
C TRP A 44 -4.85 6.00 6.39
N ARG A 45 -4.23 6.14 7.57
CA ARG A 45 -3.29 5.12 8.09
C ARG A 45 -3.99 3.80 8.40
N LEU A 46 -5.18 3.82 8.96
CA LEU A 46 -5.97 2.62 9.21
C LEU A 46 -6.31 1.90 7.91
N ALA A 47 -6.87 2.61 6.96
CA ALA A 47 -7.17 2.05 5.63
C ALA A 47 -5.92 1.54 4.89
N PHE A 48 -4.77 2.22 5.05
CA PHE A 48 -3.50 1.76 4.50
C PHE A 48 -3.04 0.43 5.12
N ILE A 49 -3.12 0.29 6.44
CA ILE A 49 -2.72 -0.93 7.15
C ILE A 49 -3.56 -2.11 6.67
N GLU A 50 -4.89 -1.97 6.64
CA GLU A 50 -5.82 -3.00 6.20
C GLU A 50 -5.51 -3.45 4.75
N ARG A 51 -5.40 -2.49 3.83
CA ARG A 51 -5.04 -2.78 2.44
C ARG A 51 -3.70 -3.49 2.32
N ARG A 52 -2.70 -3.05 3.10
CA ARG A 52 -1.36 -3.64 3.08
C ARG A 52 -1.34 -5.08 3.61
N GLN A 53 -2.11 -5.38 4.66
CA GLN A 53 -2.28 -6.75 5.15
C GLN A 53 -2.87 -7.66 4.08
N GLY A 54 -3.93 -7.22 3.40
CA GLY A 54 -4.56 -7.98 2.31
C GLY A 54 -3.62 -8.20 1.12
N GLU A 55 -2.84 -7.20 0.75
CA GLU A 55 -1.84 -7.31 -0.31
C GLU A 55 -0.74 -8.33 0.04
N LEU A 56 -0.19 -8.25 1.26
CA LEU A 56 0.84 -9.16 1.73
C LEU A 56 0.32 -10.59 1.83
N ALA A 57 -0.92 -10.80 2.28
CA ALA A 57 -1.54 -12.10 2.32
C ALA A 57 -1.66 -12.70 0.91
N ARG A 58 -2.10 -11.92 -0.07
CA ARG A 58 -2.16 -12.37 -1.48
C ARG A 58 -0.78 -12.71 -2.03
N GLN A 59 0.24 -11.90 -1.75
CA GLN A 59 1.59 -12.18 -2.20
C GLN A 59 2.17 -13.45 -1.57
N LEU A 60 1.87 -13.72 -0.29
CA LEU A 60 2.32 -14.92 0.42
C LEU A 60 1.60 -16.19 -0.04
N ALA A 61 0.41 -16.08 -0.63
CA ALA A 61 -0.35 -17.20 -1.18
C ALA A 61 0.17 -17.66 -2.55
N ALA A 62 1.11 -16.96 -3.18
CA ALA A 62 1.69 -17.37 -4.45
C ALA A 62 2.50 -18.67 -4.29
N ALA A 63 2.25 -19.66 -5.18
CA ALA A 63 2.78 -21.02 -5.06
C ALA A 63 4.32 -21.10 -5.16
N ASP A 64 4.93 -20.25 -6.00
CA ASP A 64 6.36 -20.33 -6.34
C ASP A 64 7.18 -19.18 -5.72
N LEU A 65 6.91 -18.86 -4.45
CA LEU A 65 7.59 -17.77 -3.78
C LEU A 65 8.96 -18.22 -3.26
N PRO A 66 10.10 -17.63 -3.75
CA PRO A 66 11.43 -17.96 -3.24
C PRO A 66 11.53 -17.74 -1.73
N ALA A 67 12.19 -18.67 -1.01
CA ALA A 67 12.28 -18.65 0.45
C ALA A 67 12.76 -17.30 1.05
N PRO A 68 13.79 -16.61 0.51
CA PRO A 68 14.21 -15.30 1.03
C PRO A 68 13.13 -14.22 0.87
N ARG A 69 12.39 -14.25 -0.23
CA ARG A 69 11.28 -13.32 -0.49
C ARG A 69 10.11 -13.60 0.45
N LYS A 70 9.77 -14.88 0.65
CA LYS A 70 8.74 -15.31 1.59
C LYS A 70 9.04 -14.81 3.00
N ALA A 71 10.23 -15.10 3.53
CA ALA A 71 10.66 -14.65 4.85
C ALA A 71 10.62 -13.12 5.02
N ARG A 72 10.95 -12.36 3.97
CA ARG A 72 10.82 -10.90 3.99
C ARG A 72 9.37 -10.45 4.07
N LEU A 73 8.48 -11.03 3.26
CA LEU A 73 7.06 -10.70 3.26
C LEU A 73 6.39 -11.05 4.60
N GLU A 74 6.74 -12.19 5.19
CA GLU A 74 6.26 -12.61 6.51
C GLU A 74 6.64 -11.61 7.60
N ARG A 75 7.90 -11.15 7.63
CA ARG A 75 8.33 -10.11 8.58
C ARG A 75 7.57 -8.80 8.42
N VAL A 76 7.34 -8.38 7.17
CA VAL A 76 6.58 -7.17 6.89
C VAL A 76 5.12 -7.34 7.30
N LYS A 77 4.52 -8.50 7.02
CA LYS A 77 3.15 -8.82 7.43
C LYS A 77 3.01 -8.82 8.95
N SER A 78 3.91 -9.49 9.67
CA SER A 78 3.91 -9.52 11.13
C SER A 78 3.95 -8.12 11.76
N TYR A 79 4.69 -7.20 11.17
CA TYR A 79 4.69 -5.80 11.63
C TYR A 79 3.30 -5.13 11.49
N TYR A 80 2.63 -5.31 10.35
CA TYR A 80 1.31 -4.72 10.14
C TYR A 80 0.24 -5.41 10.98
N ASP A 81 0.33 -6.73 11.18
CA ASP A 81 -0.56 -7.49 12.05
C ASP A 81 -0.42 -7.04 13.51
N TRP A 82 0.80 -6.88 13.98
CA TRP A 82 1.07 -6.33 15.29
C TRP A 82 0.51 -4.92 15.46
N LEU A 83 0.73 -4.03 14.48
CA LEU A 83 0.24 -2.65 14.53
C LEU A 83 -1.29 -2.58 14.53
N ALA A 84 -1.95 -3.43 13.73
CA ALA A 84 -3.40 -3.54 13.70
C ALA A 84 -3.97 -4.09 15.00
N GLY A 85 -3.27 -5.02 15.66
CA GLY A 85 -3.67 -5.66 16.92
C GLY A 85 -3.44 -4.80 18.17
N LEU A 86 -2.78 -3.65 18.07
CA LEU A 86 -2.62 -2.75 19.21
C LEU A 86 -3.98 -2.21 19.70
N PRO A 87 -4.14 -1.98 21.02
CA PRO A 87 -5.23 -1.18 21.54
C PRO A 87 -5.31 0.17 20.81
N ALA A 88 -6.52 0.68 20.59
CA ALA A 88 -6.74 1.91 19.81
C ALA A 88 -5.89 3.08 20.33
N ALA A 89 -5.85 3.30 21.64
CA ALA A 89 -5.07 4.38 22.25
C ALA A 89 -3.55 4.25 21.99
N ASP A 90 -3.00 3.03 22.04
CA ASP A 90 -1.57 2.79 21.77
C ASP A 90 -1.23 2.98 20.31
N ARG A 91 -2.12 2.56 19.42
CA ARG A 91 -1.98 2.75 17.99
C ARG A 91 -2.07 4.24 17.61
N ASP A 92 -3.04 4.97 18.17
CA ASP A 92 -3.23 6.40 17.93
C ASP A 92 -2.03 7.21 18.45
N ARG A 93 -1.47 6.86 19.62
CA ARG A 93 -0.23 7.47 20.11
C ARG A 93 0.91 7.32 19.09
N ARG A 94 1.10 6.14 18.49
CA ARG A 94 2.12 5.93 17.45
C ARG A 94 1.86 6.71 16.18
N PHE A 95 0.59 6.91 15.85
CA PHE A 95 0.21 7.73 14.70
C PHE A 95 0.49 9.21 14.98
N HIS A 96 0.21 9.71 16.21
CA HIS A 96 0.59 11.05 16.63
C HIS A 96 2.10 11.26 16.58
N GLU A 97 2.89 10.38 17.18
CA GLU A 97 4.34 10.46 17.15
C GLU A 97 4.92 10.53 15.72
N ARG A 98 4.26 9.90 14.77
CA ARG A 98 4.65 9.96 13.36
C ARG A 98 4.13 11.22 12.67
N PHE A 99 2.93 11.64 12.99
CA PHE A 99 2.32 12.88 12.51
C PHE A 99 3.19 14.06 12.89
N ASP A 100 3.54 14.20 14.17
CA ASP A 100 4.39 15.29 14.71
C ASP A 100 5.80 15.35 14.07
N ARG A 101 6.29 14.21 13.59
CA ARG A 101 7.57 14.20 12.84
C ARG A 101 7.44 14.69 11.41
N ILE A 102 6.24 14.73 10.86
CA ILE A 102 5.95 15.23 9.51
C ILE A 102 5.52 16.70 9.58
N ASP A 103 4.66 17.02 10.55
CA ASP A 103 4.23 18.36 10.93
C ASP A 103 5.43 19.10 11.58
N ALA A 104 6.23 19.74 10.77
CA ALA A 104 7.50 20.35 11.20
C ALA A 104 7.30 21.72 11.86
N ASN A 105 6.23 22.41 11.51
CA ASN A 105 5.88 23.71 12.07
C ASN A 105 4.97 23.60 13.30
N HIS A 106 4.46 22.38 13.59
CA HIS A 106 3.57 22.05 14.71
C HIS A 106 2.26 22.86 14.73
N ASP A 107 1.68 23.11 13.55
CA ASP A 107 0.40 23.79 13.42
C ASP A 107 -0.81 22.85 13.51
N GLY A 108 -0.57 21.53 13.69
CA GLY A 108 -1.59 20.50 13.80
C GLY A 108 -2.10 20.01 12.45
N GLN A 109 -1.43 20.36 11.37
CA GLN A 109 -1.74 19.91 10.02
C GLN A 109 -0.44 19.50 9.30
N ILE A 110 -0.55 18.63 8.31
CA ILE A 110 0.56 18.30 7.41
C ILE A 110 0.27 18.96 6.07
N ASP A 111 1.01 19.99 5.74
CA ASP A 111 0.89 20.71 4.49
C ASP A 111 1.60 20.02 3.31
N PRO A 112 1.43 20.49 2.05
CA PRO A 112 2.09 19.90 0.88
C PRO A 112 3.62 20.00 0.91
N ALA A 113 4.19 21.04 1.50
CA ALA A 113 5.64 21.22 1.58
C ALA A 113 6.24 20.23 2.57
N GLU A 114 5.60 20.03 3.73
CA GLU A 114 5.99 19.04 4.72
C GLU A 114 5.89 17.60 4.20
N ARG A 115 4.81 17.29 3.45
CA ARG A 115 4.68 16.00 2.76
C ARG A 115 5.82 15.77 1.78
N THR A 116 6.24 16.80 1.07
CA THR A 116 7.34 16.71 0.11
C THR A 116 8.67 16.51 0.83
N ALA A 117 8.95 17.35 1.83
CA ALA A 117 10.16 17.26 2.65
C ALA A 117 10.28 15.87 3.33
N TRP A 118 9.16 15.35 3.84
CA TRP A 118 9.12 14.02 4.44
C TRP A 118 9.45 12.92 3.42
N ARG A 119 8.86 12.96 2.22
CA ARG A 119 9.17 11.99 1.15
C ARG A 119 10.63 12.01 0.76
N ASP A 120 11.22 13.20 0.65
CA ASP A 120 12.62 13.37 0.30
C ASP A 120 13.55 12.82 1.39
N LYS A 121 13.23 13.09 2.67
CA LYS A 121 13.92 12.51 3.82
C LYS A 121 13.87 10.97 3.83
N GLN A 122 12.69 10.40 3.56
CA GLN A 122 12.54 8.95 3.45
C GLN A 122 13.38 8.38 2.29
N ARG A 123 13.34 9.03 1.14
CA ARG A 123 14.11 8.62 -0.05
C ARG A 123 15.61 8.65 0.23
N ALA A 124 16.10 9.74 0.83
CA ALA A 124 17.50 9.88 1.20
C ALA A 124 17.96 8.80 2.20
N PHE A 125 17.10 8.41 3.16
CA PHE A 125 17.37 7.33 4.10
C PHE A 125 17.56 5.99 3.38
N TYR A 126 16.63 5.62 2.51
CA TYR A 126 16.71 4.35 1.76
C TYR A 126 17.89 4.29 0.79
N HIS A 127 18.28 5.41 0.19
CA HIS A 127 19.46 5.45 -0.69
C HIS A 127 20.77 5.31 0.10
N ARG A 128 20.86 5.84 1.30
CA ARG A 128 22.03 5.71 2.17
C ARG A 128 22.24 4.27 2.61
N ASP A 129 21.19 3.59 3.05
CA ASP A 129 21.25 2.20 3.50
C ASP A 129 21.38 1.20 2.35
N GLY A 130 20.87 1.54 1.16
CA GLY A 130 21.02 0.74 -0.07
C GLY A 130 22.43 0.76 -0.65
N GLY A 131 23.18 1.85 -0.42
CA GLY A 131 24.57 2.00 -0.88
C GLY A 131 25.60 1.23 -0.06
N THR A 132 25.26 0.81 1.16
CA THR A 132 26.17 0.06 2.05
C THR A 132 26.04 -1.46 1.94
N ARG A 133 25.15 -1.97 1.09
CA ARG A 133 25.06 -3.41 0.77
C ARG A 133 25.64 -3.72 -0.61
N GLN A 134 26.79 -3.19 -0.93
CA GLN A 134 27.63 -3.84 -1.93
C GLN A 134 28.26 -5.07 -1.25
N PRO A 135 28.01 -6.31 -1.74
CA PRO A 135 28.74 -7.44 -1.23
C PRO A 135 30.23 -7.22 -1.54
N ALA A 136 31.04 -7.23 -0.51
CA ALA A 136 32.48 -7.38 -0.65
C ALA A 136 32.77 -8.82 -1.16
N GLU A 137 32.55 -9.03 -2.45
CA GLU A 137 32.94 -10.23 -3.17
C GLU A 137 33.47 -9.79 -4.54
N ALA A 138 34.74 -9.42 -4.56
CA ALA A 138 35.65 -9.60 -5.69
C ALA A 138 37.01 -8.95 -5.36
N ALA A 139 37.71 -9.50 -4.37
CA ALA A 139 39.15 -9.26 -4.25
C ALA A 139 39.80 -10.51 -3.68
N THR A 140 39.83 -11.57 -4.51
CA THR A 140 40.78 -12.66 -4.32
C THR A 140 41.36 -13.00 -5.70
N HIS A 141 42.45 -12.37 -6.02
CA HIS A 141 43.56 -12.91 -6.83
C HIS A 141 44.83 -12.16 -6.49
#